data_bca2894a4d6b74199b90a46a36e41c5e
#
_entry.id   bca2894a4d6b74199b90a46a36e41c5e
#
_cell.length_a   1.000
_cell.length_b   1.000
_cell.length_c   1.000
_cell.angle_alpha   90.00
_cell.angle_beta   90.00
_cell.angle_gamma   90.00
#
_symmetry.space_group_name_H-M   'P 1'
#
loop_
_entity.id
_entity.type
_entity.pdbx_description
1 polymer ?
#
loop_
_entity_poly.entity_id
_entity_poly.type
_entity_poly.pdbx_seq_one_letter_code
_entity_poly.pdbx_strand_id
1 'polypeptide(L)'
;MKNLHLVEHPLIRHKLARLRDLECPMPEFRRLLDDIGTLMAFEVTRDLETEPVEIQTPVAPTLCQRLKRAPVLVTILRAGIGMLNPFMHLLPESPVGFLGLQRDEETLEPESYYSKIPSVARTNPVILIDPMLATGGSAMDAIEHLKKNGVHDITFVCLVAAPEGVQALNQRYPDLHIYTAALDDRLNDHGYIVPGLGDAGDRVFGTGVDDIR
;
A
#
# COMPACT_ATOMS: atom_id res chain seq x y z
N MET A 1 10.70 -4.73 15.60
CA MET A 1 10.70 -4.14 14.24
C MET A 1 10.36 -2.67 14.43
N LYS A 2 11.33 -1.77 14.28
CA LYS A 2 11.26 -0.39 14.82
C LYS A 2 10.18 0.50 14.14
N ASN A 3 9.86 0.26 12.89
CA ASN A 3 8.95 1.12 12.11
C ASN A 3 7.82 0.32 11.46
N LEU A 4 7.46 -0.82 12.04
CA LEU A 4 6.29 -1.60 11.66
C LEU A 4 5.09 -1.13 12.50
N HIS A 5 4.05 -0.69 11.81
CA HIS A 5 2.78 -0.27 12.39
C HIS A 5 1.71 -1.30 12.05
N LEU A 6 1.36 -2.12 13.02
CA LEU A 6 0.24 -3.05 12.89
C LEU A 6 -1.06 -2.27 13.18
N VAL A 7 -1.93 -2.16 12.18
CA VAL A 7 -3.21 -1.43 12.30
C VAL A 7 -4.23 -2.35 12.96
N GLU A 8 -4.17 -2.42 14.29
CA GLU A 8 -5.04 -3.27 15.10
C GLU A 8 -6.41 -2.63 15.38
N HIS A 9 -7.39 -3.03 14.59
CA HIS A 9 -8.77 -2.60 14.80
C HIS A 9 -9.75 -3.79 14.70
N PRO A 10 -10.75 -3.94 15.59
CA PRO A 10 -11.71 -5.06 15.55
C PRO A 10 -12.41 -5.23 14.20
N LEU A 11 -12.78 -4.14 13.54
CA LEU A 11 -13.40 -4.19 12.20
C LEU A 11 -12.44 -4.70 11.14
N ILE A 12 -11.15 -4.35 11.20
CA ILE A 12 -10.13 -4.87 10.29
C ILE A 12 -9.99 -6.37 10.48
N ARG A 13 -9.84 -6.83 11.71
CA ARG A 13 -9.74 -8.27 12.05
C ARG A 13 -10.95 -9.04 11.57
N HIS A 14 -12.15 -8.52 11.81
CA HIS A 14 -13.41 -9.13 11.38
C HIS A 14 -13.47 -9.28 9.85
N LYS A 15 -13.18 -8.20 9.11
CA LYS A 15 -13.23 -8.19 7.66
C LYS A 15 -12.10 -9.04 7.05
N LEU A 16 -10.91 -8.99 7.63
CA LEU A 16 -9.77 -9.79 7.20
C LEU A 16 -10.02 -11.29 7.35
N ALA A 17 -10.70 -11.73 8.44
CA ALA A 17 -11.08 -13.12 8.61
C ALA A 17 -11.92 -13.63 7.45
N ARG A 18 -12.91 -12.85 7.01
CA ARG A 18 -13.75 -13.22 5.84
C ARG A 18 -13.00 -13.08 4.52
N LEU A 19 -12.16 -12.06 4.36
CA LEU A 19 -11.37 -11.85 3.14
C LEU A 19 -10.38 -13.00 2.90
N ARG A 20 -9.78 -13.56 3.95
CA ARG A 20 -8.86 -14.71 3.87
C ARG A 20 -9.53 -16.00 3.48
N ASP A 21 -10.82 -16.15 3.74
CA ASP A 21 -11.59 -17.36 3.49
C ASP A 21 -11.48 -17.77 2.01
N LEU A 22 -11.19 -19.05 1.78
CA LEU A 22 -11.12 -19.65 0.43
C LEU A 22 -12.43 -19.46 -0.35
N GLU A 23 -13.57 -19.55 0.37
CA GLU A 23 -14.91 -19.43 -0.20
C GLU A 23 -15.34 -17.94 -0.38
N CYS A 24 -14.47 -16.96 -0.12
CA CYS A 24 -14.80 -15.55 -0.32
C CYS A 24 -14.81 -15.23 -1.82
N PRO A 25 -15.97 -14.96 -2.43
CA PRO A 25 -16.06 -14.70 -3.86
C PRO A 25 -15.46 -13.33 -4.21
N MET A 26 -14.96 -13.19 -5.44
CA MET A 26 -14.28 -11.99 -5.93
C MET A 26 -15.02 -10.67 -5.63
N PRO A 27 -16.33 -10.52 -5.85
CA PRO A 27 -17.01 -9.25 -5.54
C PRO A 27 -16.99 -8.90 -4.04
N GLU A 28 -17.10 -9.91 -3.18
CA GLU A 28 -16.99 -9.72 -1.73
C GLU A 28 -15.56 -9.42 -1.33
N PHE A 29 -14.57 -10.09 -1.92
CA PHE A 29 -13.15 -9.82 -1.69
C PHE A 29 -12.81 -8.36 -1.98
N ARG A 30 -13.23 -7.82 -3.14
CA ARG A 30 -13.05 -6.42 -3.52
C ARG A 30 -13.67 -5.47 -2.49
N ARG A 31 -14.90 -5.71 -2.09
CA ARG A 31 -15.60 -4.88 -1.10
C ARG A 31 -14.90 -4.91 0.26
N LEU A 32 -14.48 -6.08 0.73
CA LEU A 32 -13.75 -6.22 1.99
C LEU A 32 -12.38 -5.53 1.94
N LEU A 33 -11.69 -5.61 0.80
CA LEU A 33 -10.41 -4.94 0.56
C LEU A 33 -10.58 -3.42 0.59
N ASP A 34 -11.63 -2.87 -0.03
CA ASP A 34 -11.98 -1.44 0.03
C ASP A 34 -12.29 -1.00 1.47
N ASP A 35 -13.08 -1.79 2.19
CA ASP A 35 -13.45 -1.50 3.58
C ASP A 35 -12.21 -1.45 4.50
N ILE A 36 -11.30 -2.45 4.39
CA ILE A 36 -10.06 -2.49 5.18
C ILE A 36 -9.13 -1.35 4.73
N GLY A 37 -8.99 -1.15 3.43
CA GLY A 37 -8.18 -0.08 2.86
C GLY A 37 -8.59 1.31 3.36
N THR A 38 -9.89 1.56 3.52
CA THR A 38 -10.41 2.81 4.10
C THR A 38 -9.96 3.01 5.55
N LEU A 39 -10.06 1.96 6.37
CA LEU A 39 -9.62 2.01 7.77
C LEU A 39 -8.10 2.19 7.87
N MET A 40 -7.34 1.53 6.99
CA MET A 40 -5.90 1.69 6.92
C MET A 40 -5.50 3.08 6.43
N ALA A 41 -6.17 3.63 5.42
CA ALA A 41 -5.89 4.97 4.90
C ALA A 41 -6.09 6.03 5.99
N PHE A 42 -7.12 5.89 6.83
CA PHE A 42 -7.34 6.77 7.99
C PHE A 42 -6.15 6.72 8.97
N GLU A 43 -5.63 5.54 9.26
CA GLU A 43 -4.51 5.39 10.20
C GLU A 43 -3.18 5.84 9.61
N VAL A 44 -2.90 5.49 8.36
CA VAL A 44 -1.66 5.87 7.64
C VAL A 44 -1.52 7.38 7.50
N THR A 45 -2.62 8.10 7.46
CA THR A 45 -2.65 9.57 7.30
C THR A 45 -2.69 10.34 8.61
N ARG A 46 -2.62 9.66 9.76
CA ARG A 46 -2.75 10.26 11.09
C ARG A 46 -1.78 11.41 11.36
N ASP A 47 -0.54 11.25 10.90
CA ASP A 47 0.57 12.17 11.18
C ASP A 47 0.88 13.11 10.00
N LEU A 48 -0.03 13.24 9.02
CA LEU A 48 0.13 14.21 7.94
C LEU A 48 0.16 15.63 8.49
N GLU A 49 1.13 16.43 8.02
CA GLU A 49 1.29 17.82 8.43
C GLU A 49 0.08 18.67 8.01
N THR A 50 -0.39 19.49 8.94
CA THR A 50 -1.43 20.49 8.69
C THR A 50 -0.88 21.91 8.84
N GLU A 51 -1.58 22.87 8.24
CA GLU A 51 -1.32 24.29 8.38
C GLU A 51 -2.61 25.07 8.66
N PRO A 52 -2.54 26.21 9.40
CA PRO A 52 -3.71 27.03 9.67
C PRO A 52 -4.22 27.70 8.39
N VAL A 53 -5.54 27.79 8.28
CA VAL A 53 -6.25 28.49 7.20
C VAL A 53 -7.43 29.27 7.77
N GLU A 54 -7.56 30.54 7.41
CA GLU A 54 -8.75 31.33 7.71
C GLU A 54 -9.89 30.96 6.75
N ILE A 55 -11.05 30.66 7.31
CA ILE A 55 -12.26 30.39 6.54
C ILE A 55 -13.42 31.21 7.05
N GLN A 56 -14.41 31.46 6.19
CA GLN A 56 -15.70 32.04 6.54
C GLN A 56 -16.72 30.91 6.66
N THR A 57 -17.23 30.69 7.88
CA THR A 57 -18.41 29.82 8.08
C THR A 57 -19.69 30.62 7.79
N PRO A 58 -20.86 29.98 7.70
CA PRO A 58 -22.14 30.69 7.59
C PRO A 58 -22.41 31.64 8.75
N VAL A 59 -21.69 31.52 9.87
CA VAL A 59 -21.94 32.31 11.09
C VAL A 59 -20.85 33.36 11.32
N ALA A 60 -19.55 32.99 11.22
CA ALA A 60 -18.43 33.88 11.55
C ALA A 60 -17.12 33.39 10.89
N PRO A 61 -16.13 34.28 10.72
CA PRO A 61 -14.78 33.88 10.36
C PRO A 61 -14.16 33.03 11.47
N THR A 62 -13.33 32.04 11.09
CA THR A 62 -12.62 31.19 12.04
C THR A 62 -11.33 30.66 11.45
N LEU A 63 -10.42 30.23 12.33
CA LEU A 63 -9.16 29.58 11.95
C LEU A 63 -9.35 28.06 12.02
N CYS A 64 -9.09 27.39 10.91
CA CYS A 64 -9.15 25.92 10.77
C CYS A 64 -7.78 25.35 10.38
N GLN A 65 -7.73 24.03 10.20
CA GLN A 65 -6.55 23.31 9.72
C GLN A 65 -6.85 22.65 8.37
N ARG A 66 -5.90 22.72 7.46
CA ARG A 66 -5.91 21.95 6.22
C ARG A 66 -4.61 21.17 6.07
N LEU A 67 -4.57 20.16 5.21
CA LEU A 67 -3.32 19.49 4.88
C LEU A 67 -2.36 20.49 4.25
N LYS A 68 -1.13 20.54 4.76
CA LYS A 68 -0.07 21.39 4.22
C LYS A 68 0.35 20.96 2.82
N ARG A 69 0.39 19.63 2.59
CA ARG A 69 0.68 19.01 1.30
C ARG A 69 -0.14 17.71 1.18
N ALA A 70 -0.85 17.55 0.09
CA ALA A 70 -1.49 16.28 -0.21
C ALA A 70 -0.40 15.23 -0.51
N PRO A 71 -0.45 14.03 0.08
CA PRO A 71 0.48 12.96 -0.26
C PRO A 71 0.28 12.50 -1.71
N VAL A 72 1.31 11.91 -2.30
CA VAL A 72 1.20 11.23 -3.60
C VAL A 72 0.95 9.75 -3.33
N LEU A 73 -0.08 9.20 -3.95
CA LEU A 73 -0.37 7.77 -3.90
C LEU A 73 0.40 7.07 -5.02
N VAL A 74 1.19 6.07 -4.68
CA VAL A 74 1.89 5.24 -5.69
C VAL A 74 1.50 3.79 -5.47
N THR A 75 1.05 3.13 -6.53
CA THR A 75 0.66 1.72 -6.45
C THR A 75 1.53 0.83 -7.32
N ILE A 76 1.86 -0.35 -6.80
CA ILE A 76 2.58 -1.39 -7.55
C ILE A 76 1.55 -2.20 -8.33
N LEU A 77 1.71 -2.22 -9.66
CA LEU A 77 0.84 -2.98 -10.54
C LEU A 77 1.18 -4.49 -10.44
N ARG A 78 0.20 -5.37 -10.52
CA ARG A 78 -1.24 -5.15 -10.71
C ARG A 78 -2.00 -5.09 -9.39
N ALA A 79 -1.62 -5.89 -8.39
CA ALA A 79 -2.38 -6.14 -7.16
C ALA A 79 -2.67 -4.87 -6.36
N GLY A 80 -1.75 -3.91 -6.34
CA GLY A 80 -1.90 -2.65 -5.60
C GLY A 80 -3.08 -1.79 -6.04
N ILE A 81 -3.56 -1.94 -7.29
CA ILE A 81 -4.77 -1.24 -7.75
C ILE A 81 -5.97 -1.56 -6.87
N GLY A 82 -6.06 -2.80 -6.37
CA GLY A 82 -7.16 -3.22 -5.51
C GLY A 82 -7.25 -2.45 -4.19
N MET A 83 -6.16 -1.87 -3.71
CA MET A 83 -6.14 -1.05 -2.48
C MET A 83 -6.14 0.46 -2.75
N LEU A 84 -6.05 0.91 -4.00
CA LEU A 84 -5.88 2.33 -4.33
C LEU A 84 -7.15 3.16 -4.09
N ASN A 85 -8.33 2.63 -4.45
CA ASN A 85 -9.60 3.36 -4.37
C ASN A 85 -9.90 3.94 -2.98
N PRO A 86 -9.77 3.20 -1.87
CA PRO A 86 -10.01 3.73 -0.52
C PRO A 86 -9.16 4.97 -0.21
N PHE A 87 -7.89 4.95 -0.61
CA PHE A 87 -6.99 6.09 -0.42
C PHE A 87 -7.41 7.28 -1.26
N MET A 88 -7.80 7.09 -2.53
CA MET A 88 -8.29 8.18 -3.37
C MET A 88 -9.59 8.79 -2.85
N HIS A 89 -10.47 7.99 -2.23
CA HIS A 89 -11.71 8.50 -1.63
C HIS A 89 -11.44 9.39 -0.43
N LEU A 90 -10.48 9.04 0.43
CA LEU A 90 -10.10 9.85 1.60
C LEU A 90 -9.21 11.04 1.23
N LEU A 91 -8.46 10.93 0.15
CA LEU A 91 -7.47 11.90 -0.31
C LEU A 91 -7.75 12.29 -1.78
N PRO A 92 -8.90 12.92 -2.07
CA PRO A 92 -9.31 13.20 -3.45
C PRO A 92 -8.37 14.17 -4.19
N GLU A 93 -7.57 14.93 -3.46
CA GLU A 93 -6.59 15.88 -4.02
C GLU A 93 -5.22 15.23 -4.29
N SER A 94 -5.03 13.98 -3.88
CA SER A 94 -3.75 13.28 -4.03
C SER A 94 -3.49 12.85 -5.46
N PRO A 95 -2.37 13.27 -6.06
CA PRO A 95 -1.94 12.74 -7.35
C PRO A 95 -1.61 11.25 -7.24
N VAL A 96 -1.82 10.51 -8.33
CA VAL A 96 -1.60 9.06 -8.36
C VAL A 96 -0.48 8.70 -9.33
N GLY A 97 0.44 7.85 -8.90
CA GLY A 97 1.47 7.23 -9.70
C GLY A 97 1.31 5.72 -9.75
N PHE A 98 1.87 5.12 -10.80
CA PHE A 98 1.84 3.68 -11.04
C PHE A 98 3.23 3.17 -11.34
N LEU A 99 3.58 2.03 -10.74
CA LEU A 99 4.80 1.29 -11.00
C LEU A 99 4.45 -0.13 -11.44
N GLY A 100 4.81 -0.49 -12.66
CA GLY A 100 4.79 -1.85 -13.15
C GLY A 100 6.19 -2.43 -13.06
N LEU A 101 6.35 -3.44 -12.23
CA LEU A 101 7.62 -4.11 -11.98
C LEU A 101 7.50 -5.56 -12.39
N GLN A 102 8.51 -6.07 -13.08
CA GLN A 102 8.70 -7.48 -13.39
C GLN A 102 10.16 -7.85 -13.15
N ARG A 103 10.44 -9.13 -13.05
CA ARG A 103 11.83 -9.60 -13.10
C ARG A 103 12.15 -9.99 -14.52
N ASP A 104 13.29 -9.55 -14.99
CA ASP A 104 13.86 -10.03 -16.24
C ASP A 104 14.09 -11.55 -16.15
N GLU A 105 13.64 -12.29 -17.16
CA GLU A 105 13.66 -13.77 -17.12
C GLU A 105 15.08 -14.35 -17.21
N GLU A 106 16.04 -13.61 -17.79
CA GLU A 106 17.42 -14.07 -17.97
C GLU A 106 18.32 -13.60 -16.82
N THR A 107 18.23 -12.32 -16.44
CA THR A 107 19.10 -11.72 -15.41
C THR A 107 18.55 -11.81 -14.02
N LEU A 108 17.25 -12.09 -13.85
CA LEU A 108 16.48 -12.04 -12.60
C LEU A 108 16.52 -10.67 -11.92
N GLU A 109 17.05 -9.64 -12.60
CA GLU A 109 17.05 -8.28 -12.09
C GLU A 109 15.67 -7.64 -12.22
N PRO A 110 15.30 -6.75 -11.29
CA PRO A 110 14.03 -6.04 -11.37
C PRO A 110 14.04 -5.06 -12.55
N GLU A 111 13.06 -5.19 -13.42
CA GLU A 111 12.83 -4.29 -14.53
C GLU A 111 11.49 -3.57 -14.36
N SER A 112 11.50 -2.26 -14.58
CA SER A 112 10.26 -1.47 -14.62
C SER A 112 9.73 -1.44 -16.05
N TYR A 113 8.66 -2.19 -16.32
CA TYR A 113 7.98 -2.13 -17.62
C TYR A 113 7.04 -0.93 -17.74
N TYR A 114 6.67 -0.31 -16.62
CA TYR A 114 5.85 0.90 -16.59
C TYR A 114 6.17 1.75 -15.38
N SER A 115 6.44 3.03 -15.59
CA SER A 115 6.64 3.99 -14.52
C SER A 115 6.05 5.33 -14.91
N LYS A 116 5.06 5.77 -14.14
CA LYS A 116 4.51 7.13 -14.26
C LYS A 116 4.27 7.69 -12.88
N ILE A 117 5.20 8.49 -12.40
CA ILE A 117 5.18 9.10 -11.07
C ILE A 117 4.98 10.61 -11.22
N PRO A 118 4.02 11.21 -10.49
CA PRO A 118 3.85 12.66 -10.48
C PRO A 118 5.13 13.36 -10.00
N SER A 119 5.55 14.44 -10.67
CA SER A 119 6.79 15.15 -10.32
C SER A 119 6.78 15.72 -8.90
N VAL A 120 5.59 16.03 -8.37
CA VAL A 120 5.38 16.51 -7.00
C VAL A 120 5.74 15.46 -5.92
N ALA A 121 5.89 14.20 -6.27
CA ALA A 121 6.37 13.14 -5.38
C ALA A 121 7.78 13.42 -4.81
N ARG A 122 8.57 14.30 -5.46
CA ARG A 122 9.89 14.71 -4.95
C ARG A 122 9.82 15.64 -3.75
N THR A 123 8.69 16.27 -3.52
CA THR A 123 8.50 17.29 -2.46
C THR A 123 7.39 16.94 -1.48
N ASN A 124 6.49 16.05 -1.87
CA ASN A 124 5.36 15.63 -1.04
C ASN A 124 5.60 14.21 -0.49
N PRO A 125 5.00 13.89 0.67
CA PRO A 125 4.99 12.52 1.16
C PRO A 125 4.42 11.55 0.12
N VAL A 126 4.98 10.35 0.05
CA VAL A 126 4.52 9.28 -0.85
C VAL A 126 3.99 8.12 -0.02
N ILE A 127 2.79 7.68 -0.33
CA ILE A 127 2.20 6.45 0.20
C ILE A 127 2.32 5.40 -0.91
N LEU A 128 3.24 4.43 -0.73
CA LEU A 128 3.46 3.31 -1.64
C LEU A 128 2.56 2.15 -1.23
N ILE A 129 1.71 1.68 -2.14
CA ILE A 129 0.63 0.72 -1.88
C ILE A 129 0.86 -0.58 -2.63
N ASP A 130 0.93 -1.69 -1.89
CA ASP A 130 0.92 -3.05 -2.42
C ASP A 130 0.25 -3.99 -1.40
N PRO A 131 -0.76 -4.80 -1.75
CA PRO A 131 -1.49 -5.59 -0.75
C PRO A 131 -0.65 -6.63 -0.01
N MET A 132 0.46 -7.10 -0.58
CA MET A 132 1.24 -8.20 -0.03
C MET A 132 2.70 -7.81 0.18
N LEU A 133 3.20 -8.00 1.41
CA LEU A 133 4.64 -7.93 1.70
C LEU A 133 5.16 -9.32 2.05
N ALA A 134 5.48 -10.10 1.01
CA ALA A 134 6.01 -11.46 1.16
C ALA A 134 7.53 -11.44 1.38
N THR A 135 8.34 -11.57 0.33
CA THR A 135 9.81 -11.49 0.41
C THR A 135 10.33 -10.06 0.49
N GLY A 136 9.51 -9.08 0.12
CA GLY A 136 9.88 -7.67 0.04
C GLY A 136 10.50 -7.25 -1.30
N GLY A 137 10.69 -8.17 -2.25
CA GLY A 137 11.34 -7.88 -3.53
C GLY A 137 10.69 -6.72 -4.27
N SER A 138 9.41 -6.83 -4.64
CA SER A 138 8.68 -5.78 -5.36
C SER A 138 8.67 -4.43 -4.61
N ALA A 139 8.50 -4.48 -3.29
CA ALA A 139 8.53 -3.26 -2.48
C ALA A 139 9.92 -2.60 -2.48
N MET A 140 11.01 -3.40 -2.35
CA MET A 140 12.38 -2.88 -2.43
C MET A 140 12.66 -2.24 -3.79
N ASP A 141 12.28 -2.90 -4.88
CA ASP A 141 12.48 -2.43 -6.24
C ASP A 141 11.72 -1.13 -6.49
N ALA A 142 10.46 -1.04 -6.02
CA ALA A 142 9.66 0.16 -6.09
C ALA A 142 10.26 1.33 -5.30
N ILE A 143 10.70 1.09 -4.07
CA ILE A 143 11.35 2.10 -3.23
C ILE A 143 12.65 2.57 -3.85
N GLU A 144 13.47 1.66 -4.38
CA GLU A 144 14.71 2.00 -5.05
C GLU A 144 14.45 2.85 -6.30
N HIS A 145 13.46 2.46 -7.11
CA HIS A 145 13.03 3.23 -8.27
C HIS A 145 12.59 4.65 -7.89
N LEU A 146 11.76 4.78 -6.86
CA LEU A 146 11.31 6.08 -6.34
C LEU A 146 12.48 6.94 -5.85
N LYS A 147 13.40 6.36 -5.05
CA LYS A 147 14.59 7.06 -4.54
C LYS A 147 15.53 7.52 -5.64
N LYS A 148 15.77 6.69 -6.68
CA LYS A 148 16.55 7.07 -7.89
C LYS A 148 15.92 8.26 -8.63
N ASN A 149 14.60 8.44 -8.54
CA ASN A 149 13.87 9.57 -9.12
C ASN A 149 13.72 10.78 -8.16
N GLY A 150 14.42 10.79 -7.02
CA GLY A 150 14.47 11.91 -6.08
C GLY A 150 13.31 11.94 -5.08
N VAL A 151 12.61 10.84 -4.87
CA VAL A 151 11.58 10.69 -3.84
C VAL A 151 12.25 10.21 -2.55
N HIS A 152 12.02 10.90 -1.43
CA HIS A 152 12.71 10.61 -0.17
C HIS A 152 11.76 10.23 0.98
N ASP A 153 10.61 10.85 1.03
CA ASP A 153 9.60 10.65 2.07
C ASP A 153 8.59 9.59 1.61
N ILE A 154 8.82 8.34 2.01
CA ILE A 154 8.03 7.19 1.55
C ILE A 154 7.51 6.43 2.78
N THR A 155 6.21 6.17 2.79
CA THR A 155 5.53 5.23 3.68
C THR A 155 5.02 4.05 2.85
N PHE A 156 5.30 2.83 3.28
CA PHE A 156 4.82 1.62 2.61
C PHE A 156 3.59 1.07 3.31
N VAL A 157 2.58 0.68 2.54
CA VAL A 157 1.31 0.15 3.05
C VAL A 157 0.98 -1.17 2.38
N CYS A 158 0.73 -2.19 3.18
CA CYS A 158 0.25 -3.48 2.70
C CYS A 158 -0.89 -4.03 3.57
N LEU A 159 -1.68 -4.93 3.00
CA LEU A 159 -2.76 -5.59 3.73
C LEU A 159 -2.21 -6.67 4.67
N VAL A 160 -1.31 -7.51 4.15
CA VAL A 160 -0.71 -8.62 4.89
C VAL A 160 0.80 -8.64 4.66
N ALA A 161 1.57 -8.85 5.72
CA ALA A 161 3.01 -8.94 5.68
C ALA A 161 3.52 -10.27 6.27
N ALA A 162 4.65 -10.75 5.75
CA ALA A 162 5.47 -11.78 6.39
C ALA A 162 6.66 -11.14 7.14
N PRO A 163 7.13 -11.74 8.24
CA PRO A 163 8.30 -11.26 8.97
C PRO A 163 9.55 -11.10 8.10
N GLU A 164 9.74 -11.99 7.14
CA GLU A 164 10.87 -12.00 6.21
C GLU A 164 10.90 -10.72 5.35
N GLY A 165 9.74 -10.34 4.77
CA GLY A 165 9.62 -9.11 3.98
C GLY A 165 9.82 -7.85 4.81
N VAL A 166 9.26 -7.81 6.01
CA VAL A 166 9.45 -6.68 6.94
C VAL A 166 10.92 -6.55 7.33
N GLN A 167 11.59 -7.67 7.63
CA GLN A 167 13.02 -7.67 7.97
C GLN A 167 13.89 -7.19 6.80
N ALA A 168 13.61 -7.66 5.58
CA ALA A 168 14.32 -7.26 4.37
C ALA A 168 14.20 -5.74 4.12
N LEU A 169 12.97 -5.19 4.23
CA LEU A 169 12.76 -3.75 4.10
C LEU A 169 13.45 -2.94 5.21
N ASN A 170 13.35 -3.38 6.47
CA ASN A 170 13.98 -2.70 7.60
C ASN A 170 15.51 -2.72 7.52
N GLN A 171 16.13 -3.78 7.01
CA GLN A 171 17.56 -3.85 6.79
C GLN A 171 18.04 -2.89 5.70
N ARG A 172 17.28 -2.78 4.61
CA ARG A 172 17.64 -1.93 3.46
C ARG A 172 17.27 -0.47 3.67
N TYR A 173 16.15 -0.21 4.36
CA TYR A 173 15.57 1.11 4.59
C TYR A 173 15.14 1.26 6.06
N PRO A 174 16.09 1.52 6.99
CA PRO A 174 15.83 1.53 8.44
C PRO A 174 14.80 2.58 8.90
N ASP A 175 14.62 3.63 8.12
CA ASP A 175 13.70 4.74 8.44
C ASP A 175 12.35 4.62 7.73
N LEU A 176 12.13 3.56 6.93
CA LEU A 176 10.87 3.34 6.24
C LEU A 176 9.78 2.95 7.23
N HIS A 177 8.67 3.67 7.21
CA HIS A 177 7.46 3.28 7.93
C HIS A 177 6.67 2.27 7.10
N ILE A 178 6.32 1.15 7.73
CA ILE A 178 5.54 0.05 7.13
C ILE A 178 4.23 -0.08 7.89
N TYR A 179 3.11 0.09 7.22
CA TYR A 179 1.78 -0.15 7.78
C TYR A 179 1.19 -1.43 7.21
N THR A 180 0.67 -2.29 8.08
CA THR A 180 0.02 -3.54 7.68
C THR A 180 -1.21 -3.82 8.55
N ALA A 181 -2.24 -4.46 7.97
CA ALA A 181 -3.40 -4.92 8.73
C ALA A 181 -3.14 -6.24 9.46
N ALA A 182 -2.17 -7.04 8.98
CA ALA A 182 -1.73 -8.25 9.66
C ALA A 182 -0.26 -8.55 9.38
N LEU A 183 0.44 -9.01 10.43
CA LEU A 183 1.72 -9.67 10.33
C LEU A 183 1.49 -11.17 10.52
N ASP A 184 1.73 -11.95 9.49
CA ASP A 184 1.52 -13.39 9.47
C ASP A 184 2.77 -14.16 9.94
N ASP A 185 2.68 -15.51 9.98
CA ASP A 185 3.68 -16.32 10.67
C ASP A 185 5.02 -16.37 9.92
N ARG A 186 4.99 -16.64 8.60
CA ARG A 186 6.17 -16.87 7.76
C ARG A 186 5.84 -16.94 6.28
N LEU A 187 6.85 -17.14 5.47
CA LEU A 187 6.72 -17.62 4.09
C LEU A 187 6.78 -19.15 4.03
N ASN A 188 6.08 -19.75 3.04
CA ASN A 188 6.29 -21.16 2.67
C ASN A 188 7.43 -21.29 1.64
N ASP A 189 7.73 -22.53 1.22
CA ASP A 189 8.80 -22.85 0.27
C ASP A 189 8.60 -22.24 -1.13
N HIS A 190 7.38 -21.81 -1.45
CA HIS A 190 7.03 -21.14 -2.71
C HIS A 190 6.98 -19.61 -2.57
N GLY A 191 7.33 -19.04 -1.40
CA GLY A 191 7.31 -17.61 -1.15
C GLY A 191 5.94 -17.02 -0.84
N TYR A 192 4.91 -17.83 -0.61
CA TYR A 192 3.60 -17.36 -0.17
C TYR A 192 3.57 -17.12 1.34
N ILE A 193 2.84 -16.08 1.74
CA ILE A 193 2.59 -15.78 3.16
C ILE A 193 1.68 -16.84 3.77
N VAL A 194 1.98 -17.29 4.98
CA VAL A 194 1.23 -18.29 5.75
C VAL A 194 0.79 -17.68 7.08
N PRO A 195 -0.52 -17.71 7.41
CA PRO A 195 -1.64 -18.30 6.66
C PRO A 195 -2.01 -17.53 5.37
N GLY A 196 -1.67 -16.25 5.27
CA GLY A 196 -1.86 -15.45 4.06
C GLY A 196 -3.32 -15.29 3.64
N LEU A 197 -3.51 -15.06 2.35
CA LEU A 197 -4.81 -14.95 1.68
C LEU A 197 -4.77 -15.43 0.22
N GLY A 198 -3.70 -16.15 -0.17
CA GLY A 198 -3.45 -16.54 -1.56
C GLY A 198 -2.83 -15.40 -2.38
N ASP A 199 -3.01 -15.43 -3.71
CA ASP A 199 -2.60 -14.33 -4.59
C ASP A 199 -3.66 -13.22 -4.58
N ALA A 200 -3.27 -12.05 -4.08
CA ALA A 200 -4.17 -10.90 -3.96
C ALA A 200 -4.61 -10.37 -5.34
N GLY A 201 -3.69 -10.37 -6.32
CA GLY A 201 -3.98 -9.92 -7.67
C GLY A 201 -5.03 -10.79 -8.35
N ASP A 202 -4.84 -12.11 -8.29
CA ASP A 202 -5.77 -13.06 -8.88
C ASP A 202 -7.15 -12.98 -8.19
N ARG A 203 -7.18 -12.87 -6.88
CA ARG A 203 -8.44 -12.72 -6.13
C ARG A 203 -9.17 -11.41 -6.42
N VAL A 204 -8.42 -10.31 -6.65
CA VAL A 204 -8.99 -9.00 -7.01
C VAL A 204 -9.51 -9.00 -8.45
N PHE A 205 -8.73 -9.55 -9.40
CA PHE A 205 -9.03 -9.43 -10.82
C PHE A 205 -9.77 -10.63 -11.39
N GLY A 206 -9.88 -11.73 -10.62
CA GLY A 206 -10.54 -12.95 -11.06
C GLY A 206 -9.70 -13.70 -12.09
N THR A 207 -8.39 -13.58 -12.00
CA THR A 207 -7.42 -14.35 -12.81
C THR A 207 -6.90 -15.53 -12.02
N GLY A 208 -6.40 -16.56 -12.70
CA GLY A 208 -5.88 -17.76 -12.09
C GLY A 208 -4.92 -18.52 -13.01
N VAL A 209 -4.53 -19.73 -12.58
CA VAL A 209 -3.49 -20.54 -13.27
C VAL A 209 -3.89 -20.93 -14.68
N ASP A 210 -5.20 -21.04 -14.97
CA ASP A 210 -5.75 -21.50 -16.25
C ASP A 210 -6.07 -20.34 -17.23
N ASP A 211 -5.76 -19.10 -16.85
CA ASP A 211 -6.05 -17.95 -17.70
C ASP A 211 -5.07 -17.80 -18.87
N ILE A 212 -5.55 -17.20 -19.96
CA ILE A 212 -4.73 -16.91 -21.14
C ILE A 212 -3.64 -15.92 -20.76
N ARG A 213 -2.39 -16.30 -20.99
CA ARG A 213 -1.19 -15.50 -20.75
C ARG A 213 -0.72 -14.79 -22.00
#